data_70466b4c6575b9e4becb799eaeafd55d
#
_entry.id   70466b4c6575b9e4becb799eaeafd55d
#
_cell.length_a   1.000
_cell.length_b   1.000
_cell.length_c   1.000
_cell.angle_alpha   90.00
_cell.angle_beta   90.00
_cell.angle_gamma   90.00
#
_symmetry.space_group_name_H-M   'P 1'
#
loop_
_entity.id
_entity.type
_entity.pdbx_description
1 polymer ?
#
loop_
_entity_poly.entity_id
_entity_poly.type
_entity_poly.pdbx_seq_one_letter_code
_entity_poly.pdbx_strand_id
1 'polypeptide(L)'
;MKYLLQFCLIVLFAFTACKEGKKTAKEVEQPKQEVVYDSFGEKISLDKAITSEELLAKFKTMKAGDTINVKFASSIKEVCSKKGCWMKLPLGDDAETMVRFKDYGFFMPLDSKGREVVLNGKAFINETSVKELQHYAEDAGKTKEEIAKITASKIEYTFEADGVLMKQ
;
A
#
# COMPACT_ATOMS: atom_id res chain seq x y z
N MET A 1 58.61 58.42 16.48
CA MET A 1 58.35 59.54 17.33
C MET A 1 57.04 59.38 18.08
N LYS A 2 57.21 59.12 19.32
CA LYS A 2 56.52 59.85 20.44
C LYS A 2 55.08 59.42 20.57
N TYR A 3 54.63 59.03 21.58
CA TYR A 3 54.65 58.99 23.06
C TYR A 3 53.35 58.26 23.46
N LEU A 4 53.39 57.30 24.25
CA LEU A 4 53.45 57.27 25.72
C LEU A 4 52.13 57.58 26.41
N LEU A 5 51.85 56.79 27.30
CA LEU A 5 51.22 56.79 28.60
C LEU A 5 49.78 56.32 28.67
N GLN A 6 49.67 55.19 29.21
CA GLN A 6 49.20 54.94 30.61
C GLN A 6 47.88 55.61 30.98
N PHE A 7 46.91 54.75 31.15
CA PHE A 7 46.14 54.88 32.41
C PHE A 7 45.53 53.43 32.76
N CYS A 8 46.06 52.90 33.82
CA CYS A 8 45.42 51.81 34.57
C CYS A 8 44.10 52.31 35.12
N LEU A 9 43.05 51.66 34.83
CA LEU A 9 41.86 51.65 35.64
C LEU A 9 41.37 50.22 35.88
N ILE A 10 41.68 49.76 37.05
CA ILE A 10 41.16 48.56 37.65
C ILE A 10 39.67 48.78 37.87
N VAL A 11 38.81 48.10 37.13
CA VAL A 11 37.42 47.98 37.52
C VAL A 11 37.20 46.52 37.84
N LEU A 12 37.10 46.26 39.14
CA LEU A 12 36.55 45.02 39.69
C LEU A 12 35.12 44.91 39.16
N PHE A 13 34.88 43.98 38.28
CA PHE A 13 33.53 43.53 37.99
C PHE A 13 33.32 42.21 38.71
N ALA A 14 32.43 42.29 39.68
CA ALA A 14 31.92 41.17 40.44
C ALA A 14 31.37 40.09 39.52
N PHE A 15 31.83 38.88 39.65
CA PHE A 15 31.23 37.67 39.06
C PHE A 15 29.85 37.49 39.69
N THR A 16 28.80 37.94 39.01
CA THR A 16 27.47 37.44 39.25
C THR A 16 27.35 36.13 38.48
N ALA A 17 27.39 35.06 39.21
CA ALA A 17 27.09 33.70 38.71
C ALA A 17 25.64 33.65 38.22
N CYS A 18 25.44 33.80 36.91
CA CYS A 18 24.19 33.42 36.28
C CYS A 18 24.12 31.92 36.28
N LYS A 19 23.29 31.39 37.18
CA LYS A 19 22.82 30.02 37.20
C LYS A 19 22.04 29.77 35.92
N GLU A 20 22.66 29.10 34.95
CA GLU A 20 21.98 28.62 33.76
C GLU A 20 20.86 27.66 34.16
N GLY A 21 19.65 28.21 34.19
CA GLY A 21 18.45 27.40 34.24
C GLY A 21 18.37 26.60 32.95
N LYS A 22 18.64 25.29 33.05
CA LYS A 22 18.30 24.33 32.03
C LYS A 22 16.81 24.46 31.73
N LYS A 23 16.48 25.26 30.69
CA LYS A 23 15.16 25.18 30.08
C LYS A 23 15.07 23.81 29.40
N THR A 24 14.52 22.85 30.10
CA THR A 24 13.99 21.63 29.51
C THR A 24 12.93 22.09 28.51
N ALA A 25 13.29 22.09 27.24
CA ALA A 25 12.29 22.17 26.18
C ALA A 25 11.37 20.96 26.40
N LYS A 26 10.18 21.19 26.90
CA LYS A 26 9.10 20.24 26.77
C LYS A 26 8.85 20.12 25.28
N GLU A 27 9.37 19.07 24.70
CA GLU A 27 8.92 18.54 23.41
C GLU A 27 7.42 18.33 23.57
N VAL A 28 6.66 19.16 22.90
CA VAL A 28 5.22 19.02 22.82
C VAL A 28 5.05 17.81 21.91
N GLU A 29 4.94 16.62 22.49
CA GLU A 29 4.42 15.45 21.77
C GLU A 29 3.04 15.85 21.25
N GLN A 30 2.99 16.16 19.95
CA GLN A 30 1.71 16.21 19.25
C GLN A 30 1.06 14.86 19.45
N PRO A 31 -0.22 14.77 19.83
CA PRO A 31 -0.90 13.50 19.95
C PRO A 31 -0.83 12.82 18.60
N LYS A 32 -0.08 11.71 18.52
CA LYS A 32 -0.04 10.81 17.39
C LYS A 32 -1.48 10.35 17.24
N GLN A 33 -2.19 10.87 16.23
CA GLN A 33 -3.54 10.39 15.93
C GLN A 33 -3.44 8.88 15.75
N GLU A 34 -4.04 8.14 16.66
CA GLU A 34 -4.10 6.70 16.59
C GLU A 34 -4.96 6.36 15.37
N VAL A 35 -4.32 5.85 14.33
CA VAL A 35 -5.01 5.47 13.10
C VAL A 35 -5.84 4.22 13.41
N VAL A 36 -7.16 4.36 13.30
CA VAL A 36 -8.10 3.28 13.58
C VAL A 36 -8.35 2.49 12.31
N TYR A 37 -8.44 1.16 12.43
CA TYR A 37 -8.71 0.24 11.33
C TYR A 37 -9.89 -0.65 11.64
N ASP A 38 -10.77 -0.81 10.67
CA ASP A 38 -11.77 -1.88 10.66
C ASP A 38 -11.11 -3.17 10.16
N SER A 39 -11.44 -4.31 10.80
CA SER A 39 -10.88 -5.62 10.47
C SER A 39 -11.93 -6.52 9.85
N PHE A 40 -11.60 -7.16 8.73
CA PHE A 40 -12.45 -8.09 7.98
C PHE A 40 -11.71 -9.42 7.79
N GLY A 41 -12.40 -10.55 7.94
CA GLY A 41 -11.81 -11.87 7.85
C GLY A 41 -10.91 -12.22 9.04
N GLU A 42 -9.77 -12.85 8.78
CA GLU A 42 -8.81 -13.22 9.82
C GLU A 42 -8.14 -11.97 10.41
N LYS A 43 -7.78 -12.02 11.69
CA LYS A 43 -7.06 -10.92 12.35
C LYS A 43 -5.62 -10.86 11.82
N ILE A 44 -5.26 -9.72 11.26
CA ILE A 44 -3.92 -9.45 10.75
C ILE A 44 -3.30 -8.23 11.45
N SER A 45 -1.99 -8.06 11.33
CA SER A 45 -1.26 -6.87 11.79
C SER A 45 -0.80 -6.03 10.59
N LEU A 46 -0.42 -4.78 10.83
CA LEU A 46 0.16 -3.90 9.81
C LEU A 46 1.61 -4.27 9.46
N ASP A 47 2.28 -5.03 10.32
CA ASP A 47 3.70 -5.33 10.19
C ASP A 47 4.01 -6.08 8.90
N LYS A 48 5.17 -5.76 8.30
CA LYS A 48 5.71 -6.44 7.11
C LYS A 48 4.81 -6.36 5.87
N ALA A 49 3.90 -5.40 5.81
CA ALA A 49 3.18 -5.13 4.58
C ALA A 49 4.14 -4.51 3.56
N ILE A 50 4.21 -5.08 2.37
CA ILE A 50 4.93 -4.51 1.23
C ILE A 50 4.05 -3.49 0.51
N THR A 51 4.62 -2.69 -0.40
CA THR A 51 3.85 -1.77 -1.23
C THR A 51 3.18 -2.48 -2.41
N SER A 52 2.26 -1.79 -3.07
CA SER A 52 1.64 -2.26 -4.32
C SER A 52 2.67 -2.50 -5.42
N GLU A 53 3.65 -1.61 -5.55
CA GLU A 53 4.71 -1.69 -6.57
C GLU A 53 5.65 -2.87 -6.29
N GLU A 54 5.97 -3.14 -5.02
CA GLU A 54 6.74 -4.33 -4.63
C GLU A 54 5.99 -5.62 -4.93
N LEU A 55 4.65 -5.63 -4.76
CA LEU A 55 3.82 -6.76 -5.15
C LEU A 55 3.80 -6.93 -6.67
N LEU A 56 3.68 -5.84 -7.45
CA LEU A 56 3.78 -5.89 -8.91
C LEU A 56 5.11 -6.48 -9.38
N ALA A 57 6.23 -6.05 -8.75
CA ALA A 57 7.54 -6.59 -9.06
C ALA A 57 7.61 -8.11 -8.83
N LYS A 58 6.97 -8.62 -7.77
CA LYS A 58 6.84 -10.06 -7.53
C LYS A 58 6.00 -10.74 -8.61
N PHE A 59 4.82 -10.22 -8.94
CA PHE A 59 3.97 -10.76 -10.01
C PHE A 59 4.71 -10.87 -11.35
N LYS A 60 5.52 -9.86 -11.72
CA LYS A 60 6.31 -9.87 -12.97
C LYS A 60 7.36 -10.99 -13.03
N THR A 61 7.72 -11.59 -11.89
CA THR A 61 8.66 -12.72 -11.83
C THR A 61 7.98 -14.08 -11.70
N MET A 62 6.67 -14.12 -11.43
CA MET A 62 5.88 -15.34 -11.27
C MET A 62 5.47 -15.91 -12.62
N LYS A 63 5.21 -17.21 -12.63
CA LYS A 63 4.65 -17.95 -13.77
C LYS A 63 3.23 -18.39 -13.47
N ALA A 64 2.47 -18.72 -14.49
CA ALA A 64 1.15 -19.33 -14.32
C ALA A 64 1.23 -20.57 -13.41
N GLY A 65 0.36 -20.62 -12.39
CA GLY A 65 0.35 -21.65 -11.36
C GLY A 65 1.19 -21.34 -10.11
N ASP A 66 2.09 -20.34 -10.14
CA ASP A 66 2.81 -19.92 -8.95
C ASP A 66 1.86 -19.23 -7.97
N THR A 67 2.11 -19.44 -6.69
CA THR A 67 1.37 -18.81 -5.58
C THR A 67 2.34 -18.39 -4.50
N ILE A 68 2.20 -17.17 -3.98
CA ILE A 68 2.99 -16.66 -2.86
C ILE A 68 2.07 -16.14 -1.75
N ASN A 69 2.45 -16.39 -0.49
CA ASN A 69 1.81 -15.74 0.65
C ASN A 69 2.46 -14.37 0.85
N VAL A 70 1.65 -13.34 0.94
CA VAL A 70 2.16 -11.97 1.05
C VAL A 70 1.13 -11.06 1.72
N LYS A 71 1.65 -10.05 2.42
CA LYS A 71 0.87 -8.95 2.96
C LYS A 71 1.27 -7.68 2.23
N PHE A 72 0.27 -6.88 1.78
CA PHE A 72 0.55 -5.62 1.09
C PHE A 72 -0.45 -4.53 1.43
N ALA A 73 -0.03 -3.29 1.26
CA ALA A 73 -0.84 -2.10 1.43
C ALA A 73 -1.21 -1.50 0.07
N SER A 74 -2.44 -1.01 -0.06
CA SER A 74 -2.94 -0.34 -1.25
C SER A 74 -4.16 0.54 -0.92
N SER A 75 -4.85 1.04 -1.96
CA SER A 75 -6.15 1.69 -1.83
C SER A 75 -7.18 1.00 -2.72
N ILE A 76 -8.45 1.02 -2.31
CA ILE A 76 -9.52 0.37 -3.06
C ILE A 76 -9.89 1.22 -4.29
N LYS A 77 -9.59 0.74 -5.50
CA LYS A 77 -9.98 1.37 -6.77
C LYS A 77 -11.45 1.12 -7.09
N GLU A 78 -11.90 -0.09 -6.87
CA GLU A 78 -13.26 -0.54 -7.17
C GLU A 78 -13.68 -1.63 -6.18
N VAL A 79 -14.96 -1.65 -5.82
CA VAL A 79 -15.58 -2.70 -5.00
C VAL A 79 -16.84 -3.20 -5.69
N CYS A 80 -17.16 -4.47 -5.53
CA CYS A 80 -18.39 -5.08 -6.06
C CYS A 80 -19.63 -4.34 -5.56
N SER A 81 -20.35 -3.69 -6.48
CA SER A 81 -21.52 -2.87 -6.17
C SER A 81 -22.75 -3.67 -5.66
N LYS A 82 -22.74 -5.00 -5.83
CA LYS A 82 -23.85 -5.85 -5.36
C LYS A 82 -23.78 -6.14 -3.86
N LYS A 83 -22.61 -6.55 -3.36
CA LYS A 83 -22.43 -6.93 -1.95
C LYS A 83 -20.96 -6.90 -1.46
N GLY A 84 -20.06 -6.23 -2.17
CA GLY A 84 -18.67 -6.11 -1.74
C GLY A 84 -17.85 -7.39 -1.78
N CYS A 85 -18.23 -8.38 -2.61
CA CYS A 85 -17.64 -9.72 -2.63
C CYS A 85 -16.31 -9.85 -3.39
N TRP A 86 -15.85 -8.78 -3.98
CA TRP A 86 -14.52 -8.61 -4.59
C TRP A 86 -14.14 -7.13 -4.58
N MET A 87 -12.89 -6.85 -4.75
CA MET A 87 -12.38 -5.50 -4.99
C MET A 87 -11.21 -5.51 -5.97
N LYS A 88 -10.91 -4.36 -6.57
CA LYS A 88 -9.72 -4.14 -7.40
C LYS A 88 -8.82 -3.13 -6.73
N LEU A 89 -7.55 -3.42 -6.72
CA LEU A 89 -6.50 -2.59 -6.14
C LEU A 89 -5.45 -2.26 -7.20
N PRO A 90 -4.98 -1.00 -7.29
CA PRO A 90 -3.88 -0.64 -8.16
C PRO A 90 -2.58 -1.26 -7.67
N LEU A 91 -1.72 -1.64 -8.61
CA LEU A 91 -0.38 -2.16 -8.35
C LEU A 91 0.73 -1.22 -8.86
N GLY A 92 0.37 -0.11 -9.53
CA GLY A 92 1.29 0.73 -10.28
C GLY A 92 1.39 0.33 -11.75
N ASP A 93 2.02 1.18 -12.60
CA ASP A 93 2.21 0.95 -14.06
C ASP A 93 0.90 0.56 -14.78
N ASP A 94 -0.24 1.17 -14.42
CA ASP A 94 -1.58 0.84 -14.91
C ASP A 94 -2.05 -0.60 -14.62
N ALA A 95 -1.26 -1.39 -13.88
CA ALA A 95 -1.61 -2.73 -13.45
C ALA A 95 -2.55 -2.69 -12.22
N GLU A 96 -3.42 -3.68 -12.15
CA GLU A 96 -4.31 -3.88 -11.00
C GLU A 96 -4.40 -5.36 -10.62
N THR A 97 -4.75 -5.64 -9.37
CA THR A 97 -5.08 -7.00 -8.93
C THR A 97 -6.56 -7.11 -8.59
N MET A 98 -7.15 -8.24 -9.02
CA MET A 98 -8.48 -8.64 -8.58
C MET A 98 -8.34 -9.37 -7.24
N VAL A 99 -9.00 -8.84 -6.21
CA VAL A 99 -9.04 -9.44 -4.88
C VAL A 99 -10.36 -10.13 -4.66
N ARG A 100 -10.31 -11.40 -4.26
CA ARG A 100 -11.42 -12.19 -3.76
C ARG A 100 -11.15 -12.56 -2.32
N PHE A 101 -12.19 -12.93 -1.59
CA PHE A 101 -12.08 -13.25 -0.16
C PHE A 101 -12.14 -14.76 0.02
N LYS A 102 -11.23 -15.28 0.83
CA LYS A 102 -11.08 -16.70 1.13
C LYS A 102 -12.43 -17.32 1.52
N ASP A 103 -12.76 -18.40 0.87
CA ASP A 103 -13.98 -19.18 1.09
C ASP A 103 -15.29 -18.35 1.01
N TYR A 104 -15.22 -17.14 0.38
CA TYR A 104 -16.35 -16.21 0.34
C TYR A 104 -16.82 -15.79 1.75
N GLY A 105 -15.91 -15.83 2.74
CA GLY A 105 -16.20 -15.76 4.17
C GLY A 105 -16.51 -14.36 4.70
N PHE A 106 -16.15 -13.30 3.97
CA PHE A 106 -16.44 -11.91 4.35
C PHE A 106 -16.52 -11.01 3.11
N PHE A 107 -17.01 -9.79 3.30
CA PHE A 107 -17.18 -8.81 2.23
C PHE A 107 -16.77 -7.43 2.70
N MET A 108 -16.39 -6.56 1.75
CA MET A 108 -16.06 -5.16 2.04
C MET A 108 -17.32 -4.28 1.98
N PRO A 109 -17.35 -3.17 2.74
CA PRO A 109 -18.42 -2.18 2.63
C PRO A 109 -18.54 -1.62 1.20
N LEU A 110 -19.76 -1.34 0.74
CA LEU A 110 -20.01 -0.85 -0.62
C LEU A 110 -19.43 0.55 -0.87
N ASP A 111 -19.25 1.34 0.18
CA ASP A 111 -18.69 2.68 0.20
C ASP A 111 -17.17 2.71 0.48
N SER A 112 -16.52 1.56 0.38
CA SER A 112 -15.08 1.41 0.68
C SER A 112 -14.14 1.91 -0.43
N LYS A 113 -14.65 2.33 -1.59
CA LYS A 113 -13.83 2.89 -2.67
C LYS A 113 -12.99 4.07 -2.19
N GLY A 114 -11.71 4.08 -2.51
CA GLY A 114 -10.75 5.12 -2.12
C GLY A 114 -10.13 4.92 -0.73
N ARG A 115 -10.63 3.98 0.08
CA ARG A 115 -10.09 3.69 1.42
C ARG A 115 -8.74 2.97 1.32
N GLU A 116 -7.83 3.33 2.21
CA GLU A 116 -6.55 2.62 2.38
C GLU A 116 -6.79 1.27 3.05
N VAL A 117 -6.12 0.24 2.55
CA VAL A 117 -6.24 -1.13 3.06
C VAL A 117 -4.89 -1.81 3.17
N VAL A 118 -4.78 -2.73 4.14
CA VAL A 118 -3.71 -3.73 4.23
C VAL A 118 -4.35 -5.09 4.15
N LEU A 119 -3.86 -5.93 3.23
CA LEU A 119 -4.36 -7.26 2.99
C LEU A 119 -3.30 -8.31 3.32
N ASN A 120 -3.72 -9.42 3.89
CA ASN A 120 -2.92 -10.64 3.98
C ASN A 120 -3.58 -11.74 3.15
N GLY A 121 -2.78 -12.60 2.52
CA GLY A 121 -3.34 -13.71 1.74
C GLY A 121 -2.38 -14.25 0.69
N LYS A 122 -2.94 -14.77 -0.40
CA LYS A 122 -2.23 -15.42 -1.49
C LYS A 122 -2.32 -14.60 -2.77
N ALA A 123 -1.17 -14.31 -3.35
CA ALA A 123 -1.06 -13.72 -4.68
C ALA A 123 -0.72 -14.82 -5.69
N PHE A 124 -1.38 -14.82 -6.84
CA PHE A 124 -1.18 -15.80 -7.91
C PHE A 124 -1.57 -15.23 -9.27
N ILE A 125 -1.11 -15.88 -10.33
CA ILE A 125 -1.36 -15.48 -11.71
C ILE A 125 -2.39 -16.43 -12.32
N ASN A 126 -3.44 -15.85 -12.90
CA ASN A 126 -4.32 -16.54 -13.83
C ASN A 126 -3.87 -16.22 -15.25
N GLU A 127 -3.64 -17.23 -16.05
CA GLU A 127 -3.36 -17.11 -17.47
C GLU A 127 -4.47 -17.78 -18.27
N THR A 128 -5.09 -17.00 -19.17
CA THR A 128 -6.01 -17.52 -20.18
C THR A 128 -5.24 -17.67 -21.48
N SER A 129 -5.13 -18.87 -21.98
CA SER A 129 -4.37 -19.18 -23.21
C SER A 129 -4.99 -18.52 -24.46
N VAL A 130 -4.17 -18.28 -25.49
CA VAL A 130 -4.64 -17.77 -26.78
C VAL A 130 -5.79 -18.61 -27.32
N LYS A 131 -5.67 -19.94 -27.27
CA LYS A 131 -6.71 -20.87 -27.74
C LYS A 131 -8.03 -20.69 -27.00
N GLU A 132 -7.98 -20.52 -25.70
CA GLU A 132 -9.15 -20.31 -24.84
C GLU A 132 -9.79 -18.93 -25.09
N LEU A 133 -8.99 -17.89 -25.23
CA LEU A 133 -9.47 -16.56 -25.59
C LEU A 133 -10.14 -16.54 -26.97
N GLN A 134 -9.58 -17.26 -27.93
CA GLN A 134 -10.17 -17.43 -29.27
C GLN A 134 -11.49 -18.17 -29.21
N HIS A 135 -11.58 -19.23 -28.39
CA HIS A 135 -12.83 -19.95 -28.18
C HIS A 135 -13.91 -19.05 -27.53
N TYR A 136 -13.55 -18.28 -26.51
CA TYR A 136 -14.50 -17.33 -25.91
C TYR A 136 -14.94 -16.24 -26.89
N ALA A 137 -14.06 -15.80 -27.78
CA ALA A 137 -14.42 -14.84 -28.82
C ALA A 137 -15.35 -15.43 -29.87
N GLU A 138 -15.17 -16.72 -30.23
CA GLU A 138 -16.07 -17.47 -31.11
C GLU A 138 -17.46 -17.61 -30.49
N ASP A 139 -17.54 -18.03 -29.22
CA ASP A 139 -18.80 -18.15 -28.45
C ASP A 139 -19.52 -16.79 -28.32
N ALA A 140 -18.75 -15.71 -28.26
CA ALA A 140 -19.27 -14.33 -28.25
C ALA A 140 -19.70 -13.82 -29.64
N GLY A 141 -19.62 -14.65 -30.71
CA GLY A 141 -20.03 -14.32 -32.08
C GLY A 141 -19.09 -13.33 -32.78
N LYS A 142 -17.80 -13.27 -32.39
CA LYS A 142 -16.80 -12.46 -33.07
C LYS A 142 -16.49 -12.98 -34.46
N THR A 143 -16.05 -12.07 -35.36
CA THR A 143 -15.65 -12.47 -36.72
C THR A 143 -14.33 -13.24 -36.71
N LYS A 144 -14.07 -14.02 -37.77
CA LYS A 144 -12.80 -14.75 -37.90
C LYS A 144 -11.59 -13.82 -37.91
N GLU A 145 -11.73 -12.63 -38.44
CA GLU A 145 -10.71 -11.59 -38.50
C GLU A 145 -10.42 -11.00 -37.10
N GLU A 146 -11.45 -10.86 -36.26
CA GLU A 146 -11.28 -10.43 -34.85
C GLU A 146 -10.62 -11.52 -34.01
N ILE A 147 -11.03 -12.77 -34.19
CA ILE A 147 -10.48 -13.95 -33.50
C ILE A 147 -9.00 -14.12 -33.86
N ALA A 148 -8.62 -13.98 -35.14
CA ALA A 148 -7.24 -14.10 -35.60
C ALA A 148 -6.30 -13.03 -35.00
N LYS A 149 -6.83 -11.89 -34.53
CA LYS A 149 -6.04 -10.84 -33.85
C LYS A 149 -5.66 -11.21 -32.43
N ILE A 150 -6.26 -12.26 -31.84
CA ILE A 150 -5.93 -12.74 -30.50
C ILE A 150 -4.69 -13.64 -30.62
N THR A 151 -3.53 -13.05 -30.38
CA THR A 151 -2.21 -13.71 -30.57
C THR A 151 -1.40 -13.82 -29.29
N ALA A 152 -1.87 -13.25 -28.16
CA ALA A 152 -1.22 -13.32 -26.86
C ALA A 152 -2.18 -13.84 -25.79
N SER A 153 -1.65 -14.57 -24.80
CA SER A 153 -2.40 -14.97 -23.61
C SER A 153 -2.76 -13.73 -22.78
N LYS A 154 -3.83 -13.86 -22.01
CA LYS A 154 -4.23 -12.84 -21.04
C LYS A 154 -3.73 -13.23 -19.65
N ILE A 155 -2.92 -12.35 -19.07
CA ILE A 155 -2.43 -12.49 -17.69
C ILE A 155 -3.30 -11.62 -16.77
N GLU A 156 -3.78 -12.21 -15.67
CA GLU A 156 -4.51 -11.51 -14.62
C GLU A 156 -3.83 -11.74 -13.27
N TYR A 157 -3.47 -10.63 -12.62
CA TYR A 157 -2.96 -10.65 -11.25
C TYR A 157 -4.14 -10.81 -10.29
N THR A 158 -4.10 -11.85 -9.48
CA THR A 158 -5.18 -12.22 -8.58
C THR A 158 -4.67 -12.35 -7.15
N PHE A 159 -5.52 -11.99 -6.21
CA PHE A 159 -5.23 -12.08 -4.78
C PHE A 159 -6.42 -12.71 -4.05
N GLU A 160 -6.17 -13.74 -3.25
CA GLU A 160 -7.14 -14.30 -2.32
C GLU A 160 -6.81 -13.79 -0.92
N ALA A 161 -7.61 -12.87 -0.40
CA ALA A 161 -7.42 -12.30 0.93
C ALA A 161 -8.04 -13.19 2.01
N ASP A 162 -7.27 -13.53 3.02
CA ASP A 162 -7.76 -14.15 4.26
C ASP A 162 -8.12 -13.12 5.33
N GLY A 163 -7.46 -11.96 5.31
CA GLY A 163 -7.72 -10.84 6.20
C GLY A 163 -7.46 -9.48 5.57
N VAL A 164 -8.25 -8.48 5.96
CA VAL A 164 -8.14 -7.09 5.50
C VAL A 164 -8.26 -6.15 6.70
N LEU A 165 -7.35 -5.19 6.80
CA LEU A 165 -7.49 -3.99 7.62
C LEU A 165 -7.82 -2.82 6.71
N MET A 166 -8.90 -2.09 7.00
CA MET A 166 -9.31 -0.90 6.26
C MET A 166 -9.24 0.31 7.19
N LYS A 167 -8.51 1.33 6.79
CA LYS A 167 -8.38 2.57 7.55
C LYS A 167 -9.72 3.30 7.61
N GLN A 168 -10.12 3.73 8.81
CA GLN A 168 -11.33 4.53 9.03
C GLN A 168 -11.25 5.94 8.48
#